data_6edf9d1f55f7ba2125c95114d5c25ec0
#
_entry.id   6edf9d1f55f7ba2125c95114d5c25ec0
#
_cell.length_a   1.000
_cell.length_b   1.000
_cell.length_c   1.000
_cell.angle_alpha   90.00
_cell.angle_beta   90.00
_cell.angle_gamma   90.00
#
_symmetry.space_group_name_H-M   'P 1'
#
loop_
_entity.id
_entity.type
_entity.pdbx_description
1 polymer ?
#
loop_
_entity_poly.entity_id
_entity_poly.type
_entity_poly.pdbx_seq_one_letter_code
_entity_poly.pdbx_strand_id
1 'polypeptide(L)'
;MTGRLIVFEGADASGKSTQARRLASRLGAELTFQFGATEIGSAIRSILLDPAHAALDDRAEALLVIADKAQHVAEIVGPALERGETIVSDRYTASSTAYQGYGRGLDLDQLDAMMRFATHGIEPDLTVLLDVEWSVARVRLGDQMDRIEGAGAAFHTRVRNGYLELAAADPDRWL
;
A
#
# COMPACT_ATOMS: atom_id res chain seq x y z
N MET A 1 -26.88 2.30 0.30
CA MET A 1 -25.71 3.13 0.74
C MET A 1 -24.49 2.47 0.12
N THR A 2 -23.63 3.20 -0.53
CA THR A 2 -22.36 2.68 -1.02
C THR A 2 -21.42 2.44 0.17
N GLY A 3 -20.68 1.32 0.15
CA GLY A 3 -19.67 1.03 1.17
C GLY A 3 -18.59 2.12 1.24
N ARG A 4 -17.73 2.05 2.24
CA ARG A 4 -16.63 3.00 2.47
C ARG A 4 -15.30 2.29 2.51
N LEU A 5 -14.29 2.86 1.83
CA LEU A 5 -12.90 2.38 1.88
C LEU A 5 -12.03 3.41 2.63
N ILE A 6 -11.52 3.00 3.79
CA ILE A 6 -10.58 3.79 4.60
C ILE A 6 -9.23 3.11 4.56
N VAL A 7 -8.18 3.85 4.23
CA VAL A 7 -6.83 3.30 4.02
C VAL A 7 -5.83 3.92 4.98
N PHE A 8 -4.97 3.11 5.54
CA PHE A 8 -3.78 3.57 6.28
C PHE A 8 -2.54 3.43 5.40
N GLU A 9 -1.83 4.53 5.22
CA GLU A 9 -0.61 4.62 4.42
C GLU A 9 0.58 5.14 5.22
N GLY A 10 1.77 4.99 4.69
CA GLY A 10 3.03 5.42 5.31
C GLY A 10 4.13 4.36 5.20
N ALA A 11 5.33 4.71 5.64
CA ALA A 11 6.51 3.84 5.62
C ALA A 11 6.32 2.57 6.47
N ASP A 12 7.19 1.57 6.27
CA ASP A 12 7.21 0.38 7.12
C ASP A 12 7.50 0.75 8.57
N ALA A 13 6.99 -0.04 9.49
CA ALA A 13 7.08 0.20 10.94
C ALA A 13 6.50 1.54 11.44
N SER A 14 5.67 2.25 10.64
CA SER A 14 4.98 3.48 11.07
C SER A 14 3.81 3.24 12.03
N GLY A 15 3.34 1.99 12.16
CA GLY A 15 2.22 1.63 13.04
C GLY A 15 0.87 1.45 12.33
N LYS A 16 0.84 1.47 10.99
CA LYS A 16 -0.38 1.31 10.17
C LYS A 16 -1.24 0.13 10.58
N SER A 17 -0.67 -1.07 10.62
CA SER A 17 -1.40 -2.31 10.94
C SER A 17 -2.07 -2.24 12.32
N THR A 18 -1.44 -1.57 13.28
CA THR A 18 -2.00 -1.38 14.61
C THR A 18 -3.20 -0.44 14.57
N GLN A 19 -3.09 0.69 13.88
CA GLN A 19 -4.17 1.68 13.80
C GLN A 19 -5.31 1.19 12.90
N ALA A 20 -5.01 0.55 11.78
CA ALA A 20 -6.02 -0.06 10.91
C ALA A 20 -6.88 -1.09 11.68
N ARG A 21 -6.24 -1.99 12.43
CA ARG A 21 -6.94 -2.99 13.26
C ARG A 21 -7.82 -2.32 14.33
N ARG A 22 -7.31 -1.28 15.01
CA ARG A 22 -8.06 -0.54 16.03
C ARG A 22 -9.29 0.16 15.44
N LEU A 23 -9.13 0.80 14.28
CA LEU A 23 -10.23 1.48 13.60
C LEU A 23 -11.27 0.47 13.10
N ALA A 24 -10.84 -0.59 12.43
CA ALA A 24 -11.73 -1.64 11.95
C ALA A 24 -12.57 -2.24 13.10
N SER A 25 -11.92 -2.59 14.21
CA SER A 25 -12.61 -3.10 15.41
C SER A 25 -13.64 -2.10 15.98
N ARG A 26 -13.29 -0.81 16.01
CA ARG A 26 -14.18 0.23 16.54
C ARG A 26 -15.40 0.51 15.67
N LEU A 27 -15.23 0.37 14.35
CA LEU A 27 -16.30 0.59 13.36
C LEU A 27 -17.12 -0.68 13.08
N GLY A 28 -16.67 -1.85 13.53
CA GLY A 28 -17.21 -3.14 13.07
C GLY A 28 -16.97 -3.37 11.57
N ALA A 29 -15.88 -2.81 11.04
CA ALA A 29 -15.54 -2.87 9.63
C ALA A 29 -14.66 -4.09 9.30
N GLU A 30 -14.71 -4.53 8.04
CA GLU A 30 -13.78 -5.55 7.55
C GLU A 30 -12.36 -4.98 7.49
N LEU A 31 -11.39 -5.74 7.99
CA LEU A 31 -9.97 -5.39 7.94
C LEU A 31 -9.27 -6.18 6.85
N THR A 32 -8.56 -5.48 5.98
CA THR A 32 -7.73 -6.09 4.94
C THR A 32 -6.36 -5.40 4.85
N PHE A 33 -5.50 -5.89 3.97
CA PHE A 33 -4.17 -5.30 3.76
C PHE A 33 -3.66 -5.57 2.34
N GLN A 34 -2.69 -4.77 1.88
CA GLN A 34 -1.96 -4.98 0.64
C GLN A 34 -0.45 -4.91 0.90
N PHE A 35 0.29 -5.77 0.23
CA PHE A 35 -0.09 -6.86 -0.67
C PHE A 35 -0.14 -8.19 0.10
N GLY A 36 -0.89 -9.18 -0.42
CA GLY A 36 -0.86 -10.55 0.09
C GLY A 36 -2.11 -11.01 0.85
N ALA A 37 -3.24 -10.28 0.79
CA ALA A 37 -4.47 -10.63 1.52
C ALA A 37 -5.27 -11.77 0.88
N THR A 38 -5.00 -12.12 -0.39
CA THR A 38 -5.61 -13.26 -1.10
C THR A 38 -4.61 -14.41 -1.23
N GLU A 39 -5.06 -15.58 -1.62
CA GLU A 39 -4.18 -16.74 -1.87
C GLU A 39 -3.15 -16.41 -2.96
N ILE A 40 -3.59 -15.86 -4.10
CA ILE A 40 -2.72 -15.42 -5.19
C ILE A 40 -1.82 -14.27 -4.72
N GLY A 41 -2.37 -13.30 -4.01
CA GLY A 41 -1.61 -12.20 -3.43
C GLY A 41 -0.51 -12.66 -2.48
N SER A 42 -0.77 -13.70 -1.68
CA SER A 42 0.23 -14.30 -0.79
C SER A 42 1.40 -14.91 -1.57
N ALA A 43 1.14 -15.58 -2.69
CA ALA A 43 2.18 -16.09 -3.57
C ALA A 43 3.01 -14.95 -4.20
N ILE A 44 2.35 -13.88 -4.66
CA ILE A 44 3.01 -12.68 -5.16
C ILE A 44 3.87 -12.04 -4.08
N ARG A 45 3.35 -11.89 -2.86
CA ARG A 45 4.07 -11.35 -1.71
C ARG A 45 5.36 -12.12 -1.43
N SER A 46 5.32 -13.44 -1.50
CA SER A 46 6.50 -14.29 -1.30
C SER A 46 7.61 -13.96 -2.28
N ILE A 47 7.27 -13.71 -3.56
CA ILE A 47 8.25 -13.31 -4.59
C ILE A 47 8.79 -11.91 -4.29
N LEU A 48 7.92 -10.96 -3.97
CA LEU A 48 8.27 -9.55 -3.78
C LEU A 48 9.19 -9.31 -2.59
N LEU A 49 9.01 -10.05 -1.50
CA LEU A 49 9.73 -9.83 -0.23
C LEU A 49 10.97 -10.69 -0.07
N ASP A 50 11.14 -11.77 -0.85
CA ASP A 50 12.26 -12.68 -0.72
C ASP A 50 13.60 -11.99 -1.08
N PRO A 51 14.56 -11.89 -0.16
CA PRO A 51 15.88 -11.33 -0.45
C PRO A 51 16.64 -12.08 -1.55
N ALA A 52 16.32 -13.36 -1.80
CA ALA A 52 16.92 -14.12 -2.89
C ALA A 52 16.57 -13.55 -4.28
N HIS A 53 15.49 -12.79 -4.39
CA HIS A 53 15.08 -12.12 -5.62
C HIS A 53 15.64 -10.68 -5.77
N ALA A 54 16.84 -10.43 -5.27
CA ALA A 54 17.48 -9.09 -5.31
C ALA A 54 17.62 -8.52 -6.73
N ALA A 55 17.64 -9.37 -7.77
CA ALA A 55 17.73 -8.98 -9.17
C ALA A 55 16.35 -8.71 -9.84
N LEU A 56 15.25 -8.72 -9.08
CA LEU A 56 13.92 -8.42 -9.62
C LEU A 56 13.92 -7.00 -10.21
N ASP A 57 13.58 -6.90 -11.51
CA ASP A 57 13.48 -5.61 -12.22
C ASP A 57 12.37 -4.75 -11.62
N ASP A 58 12.58 -3.43 -11.52
CA ASP A 58 11.64 -2.50 -10.88
C ASP A 58 10.25 -2.48 -11.56
N ARG A 59 10.19 -2.70 -12.89
CA ARG A 59 8.91 -2.80 -13.62
C ARG A 59 8.23 -4.14 -13.34
N ALA A 60 8.99 -5.22 -13.20
CA ALA A 60 8.43 -6.52 -12.82
C ALA A 60 7.89 -6.47 -11.37
N GLU A 61 8.60 -5.79 -10.45
CA GLU A 61 8.11 -5.50 -9.10
C GLU A 61 6.76 -4.77 -9.15
N ALA A 62 6.68 -3.68 -9.93
CA ALA A 62 5.46 -2.89 -10.07
C ALA A 62 4.30 -3.71 -10.64
N LEU A 63 4.54 -4.50 -11.69
CA LEU A 63 3.52 -5.35 -12.31
C LEU A 63 2.99 -6.42 -11.34
N LEU A 64 3.85 -7.02 -10.52
CA LEU A 64 3.44 -7.98 -9.50
C LEU A 64 2.58 -7.31 -8.41
N VAL A 65 2.97 -6.11 -7.95
CA VAL A 65 2.19 -5.34 -6.97
C VAL A 65 0.81 -4.96 -7.54
N ILE A 66 0.75 -4.59 -8.83
CA ILE A 66 -0.50 -4.25 -9.51
C ILE A 66 -1.37 -5.48 -9.72
N ALA A 67 -0.79 -6.64 -10.03
CA ALA A 67 -1.53 -7.90 -10.13
C ALA A 67 -2.17 -8.30 -8.79
N ASP A 68 -1.44 -8.16 -7.66
CA ASP A 68 -2.00 -8.35 -6.32
C ASP A 68 -3.20 -7.41 -6.08
N LYS A 69 -3.11 -6.14 -6.48
CA LYS A 69 -4.21 -5.19 -6.33
C LYS A 69 -5.46 -5.60 -7.10
N ALA A 70 -5.29 -6.05 -8.34
CA ALA A 70 -6.41 -6.52 -9.15
C ALA A 70 -7.13 -7.69 -8.47
N GLN A 71 -6.38 -8.67 -7.97
CA GLN A 71 -6.93 -9.81 -7.25
C GLN A 71 -7.61 -9.41 -5.94
N HIS A 72 -6.97 -8.54 -5.16
CA HIS A 72 -7.51 -8.03 -3.89
C HIS A 72 -8.82 -7.26 -4.07
N VAL A 73 -8.90 -6.41 -5.11
CA VAL A 73 -10.13 -5.67 -5.42
C VAL A 73 -11.22 -6.63 -5.86
N ALA A 74 -10.92 -7.59 -6.70
CA ALA A 74 -11.92 -8.54 -7.21
C ALA A 74 -12.48 -9.47 -6.11
N GLU A 75 -11.65 -9.90 -5.17
CA GLU A 75 -12.07 -10.89 -4.15
C GLU A 75 -12.59 -10.24 -2.86
N ILE A 76 -12.06 -9.09 -2.47
CA ILE A 76 -12.29 -8.52 -1.13
C ILE A 76 -12.94 -7.14 -1.23
N VAL A 77 -12.27 -6.15 -1.82
CA VAL A 77 -12.70 -4.75 -1.72
C VAL A 77 -14.00 -4.51 -2.49
N GLY A 78 -14.06 -4.91 -3.76
CA GLY A 78 -15.23 -4.71 -4.62
C GLY A 78 -16.51 -5.32 -4.03
N PRO A 79 -16.51 -6.63 -3.73
CA PRO A 79 -17.68 -7.28 -3.14
C PRO A 79 -18.17 -6.66 -1.83
N ALA A 80 -17.26 -6.23 -0.94
CA ALA A 80 -17.67 -5.61 0.31
C ALA A 80 -18.27 -4.22 0.11
N LEU A 81 -17.69 -3.41 -0.78
CA LEU A 81 -18.26 -2.09 -1.14
C LEU A 81 -19.65 -2.24 -1.81
N GLU A 82 -19.85 -3.27 -2.64
CA GLU A 82 -21.14 -3.59 -3.25
C GLU A 82 -22.20 -3.97 -2.21
N ARG A 83 -21.80 -4.68 -1.14
CA ARG A 83 -22.67 -4.98 0.00
C ARG A 83 -22.96 -3.77 0.89
N GLY A 84 -22.32 -2.61 0.63
CA GLY A 84 -22.47 -1.40 1.44
C GLY A 84 -21.65 -1.43 2.73
N GLU A 85 -20.65 -2.30 2.83
CA GLU A 85 -19.81 -2.48 4.01
C GLU A 85 -18.66 -1.47 4.06
N THR A 86 -18.20 -1.15 5.25
CA THR A 86 -16.99 -0.38 5.44
C THR A 86 -15.78 -1.30 5.50
N ILE A 87 -14.75 -0.98 4.72
CA ILE A 87 -13.45 -1.66 4.73
C ILE A 87 -12.38 -0.72 5.26
N VAL A 88 -11.50 -1.26 6.11
CA VAL A 88 -10.26 -0.62 6.52
C VAL A 88 -9.09 -1.42 5.94
N SER A 89 -8.26 -0.78 5.13
CA SER A 89 -7.09 -1.40 4.51
C SER A 89 -5.79 -0.86 5.07
N ASP A 90 -4.87 -1.76 5.42
CA ASP A 90 -3.45 -1.43 5.63
C ASP A 90 -2.76 -1.44 4.27
N ARG A 91 -2.52 -0.26 3.71
CA ARG A 91 -2.04 0.05 2.35
C ARG A 91 -3.10 -0.14 1.25
N TYR A 92 -2.92 0.66 0.19
CA TYR A 92 -3.66 0.57 -1.07
C TYR A 92 -2.82 1.15 -2.23
N THR A 93 -3.44 1.89 -3.14
CA THR A 93 -2.81 2.43 -4.36
C THR A 93 -1.66 3.40 -4.08
N ALA A 94 -1.78 4.27 -3.07
CA ALA A 94 -0.75 5.24 -2.73
C ALA A 94 0.58 4.60 -2.33
N SER A 95 0.56 3.39 -1.72
CA SER A 95 1.79 2.63 -1.50
C SER A 95 2.53 2.33 -2.80
N SER A 96 1.84 1.97 -3.89
CA SER A 96 2.51 1.70 -5.17
C SER A 96 3.07 2.97 -5.80
N THR A 97 2.35 4.07 -5.72
CA THR A 97 2.87 5.36 -6.19
C THR A 97 4.12 5.77 -5.40
N ALA A 98 4.09 5.62 -4.07
CA ALA A 98 5.22 5.98 -3.22
C ALA A 98 6.44 5.04 -3.44
N TYR A 99 6.24 3.73 -3.45
CA TYR A 99 7.34 2.76 -3.53
C TYR A 99 7.86 2.57 -4.96
N GLN A 100 6.99 2.26 -5.93
CA GLN A 100 7.40 2.00 -7.31
C GLN A 100 7.58 3.31 -8.09
N GLY A 101 6.76 4.32 -7.85
CA GLY A 101 6.91 5.64 -8.47
C GLY A 101 8.09 6.41 -7.89
N TYR A 102 7.95 6.99 -6.72
CA TYR A 102 8.99 7.82 -6.10
C TYR A 102 10.21 7.00 -5.67
N GLY A 103 10.01 5.85 -5.07
CA GLY A 103 11.08 4.98 -4.58
C GLY A 103 11.96 4.43 -5.70
N ARG A 104 11.37 3.74 -6.69
CA ARG A 104 12.07 3.15 -7.84
C ARG A 104 12.26 4.12 -9.01
N GLY A 105 11.54 5.24 -9.04
CA GLY A 105 11.63 6.24 -10.11
C GLY A 105 10.89 5.85 -11.38
N LEU A 106 9.86 5.02 -11.27
CA LEU A 106 9.00 4.69 -12.41
C LEU A 106 8.05 5.86 -12.72
N ASP A 107 7.62 5.94 -13.98
CA ASP A 107 6.70 6.95 -14.48
C ASP A 107 5.36 6.90 -13.76
N LEU A 108 4.96 8.03 -13.15
CA LEU A 108 3.76 8.11 -12.30
C LEU A 108 2.47 7.99 -13.11
N ASP A 109 2.43 8.53 -14.32
CA ASP A 109 1.23 8.49 -15.17
C ASP A 109 0.97 7.06 -15.66
N GLN A 110 2.03 6.32 -16.01
CA GLN A 110 1.91 4.91 -16.39
C GLN A 110 1.46 4.06 -15.20
N LEU A 111 2.03 4.29 -14.02
CA LEU A 111 1.62 3.58 -12.80
C LEU A 111 0.15 3.85 -12.46
N ASP A 112 -0.28 5.12 -12.52
CA ASP A 112 -1.67 5.50 -12.26
C ASP A 112 -2.63 4.80 -13.23
N ALA A 113 -2.34 4.81 -14.53
CA ALA A 113 -3.15 4.14 -15.53
C ALA A 113 -3.29 2.64 -15.27
N MET A 114 -2.18 1.97 -14.93
CA MET A 114 -2.20 0.53 -14.60
C MET A 114 -2.95 0.26 -13.28
N MET A 115 -2.81 1.11 -12.26
CA MET A 115 -3.54 0.98 -11.01
C MET A 115 -5.04 1.19 -11.20
N ARG A 116 -5.46 2.19 -11.98
CA ARG A 116 -6.88 2.40 -12.32
C ARG A 116 -7.47 1.19 -13.04
N PHE A 117 -6.73 0.60 -13.97
CA PHE A 117 -7.13 -0.66 -14.61
C PHE A 117 -7.32 -1.78 -13.58
N ALA A 118 -6.35 -1.99 -12.69
CA ALA A 118 -6.35 -3.06 -11.70
C ALA A 118 -7.45 -2.89 -10.63
N THR A 119 -7.75 -1.66 -10.25
CA THR A 119 -8.72 -1.35 -9.18
C THR A 119 -10.12 -1.02 -9.69
N HIS A 120 -10.37 -1.08 -11.00
CA HIS A 120 -11.60 -0.58 -11.62
C HIS A 120 -11.93 0.87 -11.23
N GLY A 121 -10.89 1.68 -10.94
CA GLY A 121 -11.04 3.06 -10.51
C GLY A 121 -11.58 3.23 -9.08
N ILE A 122 -11.62 2.18 -8.27
CA ILE A 122 -11.99 2.30 -6.85
C ILE A 122 -10.91 3.08 -6.12
N GLU A 123 -11.30 4.21 -5.54
CA GLU A 123 -10.45 5.09 -4.75
C GLU A 123 -10.88 5.09 -3.27
N PRO A 124 -9.95 5.33 -2.32
CA PRO A 124 -10.31 5.49 -0.92
C PRO A 124 -11.21 6.71 -0.68
N ASP A 125 -12.20 6.56 0.22
CA ASP A 125 -12.96 7.69 0.76
C ASP A 125 -12.10 8.53 1.71
N LEU A 126 -11.17 7.88 2.42
CA LEU A 126 -10.24 8.54 3.35
C LEU A 126 -8.92 7.76 3.39
N THR A 127 -7.82 8.48 3.28
CA THR A 127 -6.46 7.94 3.48
C THR A 127 -5.84 8.59 4.72
N VAL A 128 -5.35 7.77 5.63
CA VAL A 128 -4.66 8.22 6.86
C VAL A 128 -3.17 7.96 6.72
N LEU A 129 -2.38 9.03 6.63
CA LEU A 129 -0.93 8.94 6.54
C LEU A 129 -0.29 8.89 7.93
N LEU A 130 0.45 7.82 8.21
CA LEU A 130 1.31 7.74 9.38
C LEU A 130 2.74 8.07 8.98
N ASP A 131 3.09 9.35 9.08
CA ASP A 131 4.42 9.81 8.73
C ASP A 131 5.45 9.49 9.82
N VAL A 132 6.50 8.79 9.42
CA VAL A 132 7.64 8.44 10.28
C VAL A 132 8.93 8.57 9.48
N GLU A 133 9.93 9.22 10.05
CA GLU A 133 11.27 9.31 9.44
C GLU A 133 11.93 7.94 9.37
N TRP A 134 12.72 7.73 8.30
CA TRP A 134 13.43 6.47 8.10
C TRP A 134 14.31 6.08 9.28
N SER A 135 14.98 7.02 9.92
CA SER A 135 15.80 6.79 11.11
C SER A 135 15.03 6.10 12.23
N VAL A 136 13.77 6.49 12.43
CA VAL A 136 12.88 5.90 13.44
C VAL A 136 12.34 4.55 12.96
N ALA A 137 11.89 4.47 11.69
CA ALA A 137 11.38 3.25 11.09
C ALA A 137 12.45 2.14 11.11
N ARG A 138 13.70 2.46 10.75
CA ARG A 138 14.82 1.53 10.73
C ARG A 138 15.10 0.89 12.10
N VAL A 139 15.02 1.68 13.16
CA VAL A 139 15.20 1.15 14.53
C VAL A 139 14.09 0.16 14.91
N ARG A 140 12.86 0.44 14.47
CA ARG A 140 11.70 -0.44 14.74
C ARG A 140 11.71 -1.73 13.92
N LEU A 141 12.25 -1.71 12.70
CA LEU A 141 12.36 -2.88 11.82
C LEU A 141 13.38 -3.91 12.34
N GLY A 142 14.45 -3.47 13.00
CA GLY A 142 15.50 -4.36 13.47
C GLY A 142 16.46 -4.82 12.34
N ASP A 143 17.12 -5.97 12.51
CA ASP A 143 18.19 -6.39 11.61
C ASP A 143 17.74 -7.33 10.48
N GLN A 144 16.59 -7.98 10.64
CA GLN A 144 16.03 -8.86 9.60
C GLN A 144 15.07 -8.05 8.72
N MET A 145 15.57 -7.59 7.58
CA MET A 145 14.80 -6.81 6.60
C MET A 145 14.51 -7.66 5.37
N ASP A 146 13.31 -7.49 4.84
CA ASP A 146 12.95 -8.06 3.53
C ASP A 146 13.65 -7.29 2.39
N ARG A 147 13.42 -7.74 1.14
CA ARG A 147 14.04 -7.16 -0.04
C ARG A 147 13.73 -5.68 -0.24
N ILE A 148 12.51 -5.24 0.09
CA ILE A 148 12.06 -3.85 -0.07
C ILE A 148 12.57 -3.00 1.10
N GLU A 149 12.46 -3.49 2.33
CA GLU A 149 12.99 -2.82 3.52
C GLU A 149 14.51 -2.62 3.43
N GLY A 150 15.21 -3.57 2.80
CA GLY A 150 16.66 -3.51 2.55
C GLY A 150 17.11 -2.57 1.44
N ALA A 151 16.20 -1.86 0.75
CA ALA A 151 16.55 -0.99 -0.39
C ALA A 151 17.35 0.27 -0.05
N GLY A 152 17.57 0.54 1.24
CA GLY A 152 18.46 1.59 1.72
C GLY A 152 17.79 2.95 1.99
N ALA A 153 18.49 3.80 2.75
CA ALA A 153 17.94 5.05 3.28
C ALA A 153 17.46 6.02 2.19
N ALA A 154 18.19 6.14 1.09
CA ALA A 154 17.82 7.05 0.00
C ALA A 154 16.50 6.64 -0.66
N PHE A 155 16.25 5.33 -0.83
CA PHE A 155 14.99 4.81 -1.34
C PHE A 155 13.84 5.18 -0.39
N HIS A 156 13.95 4.87 0.90
CA HIS A 156 12.90 5.13 1.89
C HIS A 156 12.64 6.64 2.09
N THR A 157 13.66 7.48 1.92
CA THR A 157 13.47 8.94 1.93
C THR A 157 12.62 9.39 0.74
N ARG A 158 12.85 8.86 -0.46
CA ARG A 158 12.00 9.16 -1.63
C ARG A 158 10.57 8.65 -1.44
N VAL A 159 10.41 7.44 -0.90
CA VAL A 159 9.08 6.88 -0.58
C VAL A 159 8.32 7.80 0.38
N ARG A 160 8.95 8.23 1.48
CA ARG A 160 8.33 9.18 2.43
C ARG A 160 7.92 10.48 1.75
N ASN A 161 8.82 11.07 0.97
CA ASN A 161 8.54 12.31 0.24
C ASN A 161 7.36 12.13 -0.72
N GLY A 162 7.29 10.99 -1.42
CA GLY A 162 6.15 10.64 -2.27
C GLY A 162 4.82 10.61 -1.51
N TYR A 163 4.78 10.02 -0.33
CA TYR A 163 3.57 10.05 0.51
C TYR A 163 3.18 11.49 0.92
N LEU A 164 4.14 12.31 1.29
CA LEU A 164 3.88 13.70 1.67
C LEU A 164 3.34 14.53 0.49
N GLU A 165 3.88 14.31 -0.71
CA GLU A 165 3.40 14.96 -1.92
C GLU A 165 1.98 14.50 -2.27
N LEU A 166 1.69 13.20 -2.19
CA LEU A 166 0.34 12.67 -2.42
C LEU A 166 -0.67 13.24 -1.42
N ALA A 167 -0.33 13.31 -0.15
CA ALA A 167 -1.19 13.88 0.86
C ALA A 167 -1.44 15.38 0.65
N ALA A 168 -0.41 16.13 0.25
CA ALA A 168 -0.53 17.55 -0.05
C ALA A 168 -1.36 17.85 -1.31
N ALA A 169 -1.38 16.91 -2.27
CA ALA A 169 -2.14 17.05 -3.51
C ALA A 169 -3.66 16.86 -3.34
N ASP A 170 -4.11 16.17 -2.30
CA ASP A 170 -5.53 15.89 -2.05
C ASP A 170 -5.88 15.98 -0.56
N PRO A 171 -5.79 17.18 0.03
CA PRO A 171 -5.98 17.40 1.48
C PRO A 171 -7.40 17.09 1.96
N ASP A 172 -8.38 17.01 1.07
CA ASP A 172 -9.77 16.71 1.43
C ASP A 172 -9.99 15.22 1.73
N ARG A 173 -9.16 14.35 1.16
CA ARG A 173 -9.22 12.89 1.38
C ARG A 173 -8.04 12.34 2.17
N TRP A 174 -7.09 13.17 2.59
CA TRP A 174 -5.94 12.75 3.38
C TRP A 174 -5.92 13.40 4.77
N LEU A 175 -5.55 12.58 5.76
CA LEU A 175 -5.40 12.98 7.16
C LEU A 175 -3.99 12.61 7.67
#